data_096a6bd2fe44868785efad661da8abe5
#
_entry.id   096a6bd2fe44868785efad661da8abe5
#
_cell.length_a   1.000
_cell.length_b   1.000
_cell.length_c   1.000
_cell.angle_alpha   90.00
_cell.angle_beta   90.00
_cell.angle_gamma   90.00
#
_symmetry.space_group_name_H-M   'P 1'
#
loop_
_entity.id
_entity.type
_entity.pdbx_description
1 polymer ?
#
loop_
_entity_poly.entity_id
_entity_poly.type
_entity_poly.pdbx_seq_one_letter_code
_entity_poly.pdbx_strand_id
1 'polypeptide(L)'
;SMTQPTPATDNPQSAIRNPQSAGAGGAVSLPGFAGLIRVLDVEYAHVRLPGGDDLYLTEFGLPLAGQLMPENYWTDRQWFASHNERLGGTSTIYRIAAKPAGGRRGLDLVLKWNRMGQDVPGSTEADDLTTAEFNSPFEEFALTIEMRETRYESPGVIYTHKPLAIYVPAQKADLDRLGRREHRMAAKQDAHKGFHLDPRRNYAVIYEWIKGIDAAEALRRGALDRPALAELVERTRRDMGAKGFIVRDAKPQHVIVRTDSAGSLVRGRDGRAVYALVDFELLERTPEREKEVRASKRKAYLLRQARRFEAREAFPPHLAPVNIFGVDYVYGHIESTDGALWVVGKDPELFDYFLPEKWRK
;
A
#
# COMPACT_ATOMS: atom_id res chain seq x y z
N SER A 1 44.52 17.23 -20.67
CA SER A 1 43.24 16.73 -21.20
C SER A 1 42.65 15.75 -20.23
N MET A 2 41.82 16.23 -19.33
CA MET A 2 41.07 15.39 -18.40
C MET A 2 39.60 15.38 -18.88
N THR A 3 39.15 14.26 -19.40
CA THR A 3 37.79 13.99 -19.78
C THR A 3 37.01 13.61 -18.52
N GLN A 4 36.01 14.42 -18.18
CA GLN A 4 35.04 14.09 -17.15
C GLN A 4 34.01 13.06 -17.66
N PRO A 5 33.59 12.09 -16.84
CA PRO A 5 32.54 11.18 -17.24
C PRO A 5 31.15 11.85 -17.03
N THR A 6 30.34 11.76 -18.06
CA THR A 6 28.93 12.15 -18.08
C THR A 6 28.13 11.25 -17.11
N PRO A 7 27.23 11.77 -16.28
CA PRO A 7 26.36 10.93 -15.46
C PRO A 7 25.28 10.29 -16.33
N ALA A 8 25.22 8.97 -16.29
CA ALA A 8 24.13 8.20 -16.87
C ALA A 8 22.82 8.50 -16.14
N THR A 9 21.87 9.08 -16.85
CA THR A 9 20.48 9.21 -16.41
C THR A 9 19.76 7.89 -16.63
N ASP A 10 19.86 6.97 -15.67
CA ASP A 10 18.95 5.84 -15.60
C ASP A 10 17.58 6.32 -15.08
N ASN A 11 16.66 6.47 -16.02
CA ASN A 11 15.26 6.72 -15.76
C ASN A 11 14.57 5.34 -15.59
N PRO A 12 14.16 4.92 -14.37
CA PRO A 12 13.41 3.69 -14.20
C PRO A 12 11.93 3.93 -14.54
N GLN A 13 11.62 4.13 -15.79
CA GLN A 13 10.30 3.78 -16.29
C GLN A 13 10.26 2.26 -16.40
N SER A 14 9.94 1.58 -15.30
CA SER A 14 9.60 0.18 -15.32
C SER A 14 8.38 0.01 -16.23
N ALA A 15 8.63 -0.39 -17.45
CA ALA A 15 7.64 -0.99 -18.30
C ALA A 15 7.12 -2.22 -17.55
N ILE A 16 5.93 -2.12 -16.96
CA ILE A 16 5.20 -3.25 -16.43
C ILE A 16 4.87 -4.11 -17.64
N ARG A 17 5.67 -5.12 -17.89
CA ARG A 17 5.45 -6.11 -18.95
C ARG A 17 4.22 -6.89 -18.56
N ASN A 18 3.25 -6.93 -19.47
CA ASN A 18 2.16 -7.89 -19.43
C ASN A 18 2.77 -9.28 -19.16
N PRO A 19 2.33 -10.05 -18.15
CA PRO A 19 2.91 -11.36 -17.85
C PRO A 19 2.83 -12.35 -19.02
N GLN A 20 2.06 -12.06 -20.05
CA GLN A 20 2.01 -12.85 -21.29
C GLN A 20 3.14 -12.54 -22.29
N SER A 21 3.97 -11.50 -22.08
CA SER A 21 5.02 -11.09 -23.02
C SER A 21 6.45 -11.31 -22.53
N ALA A 22 6.66 -11.96 -21.39
CA ALA A 22 8.00 -12.32 -20.92
C ALA A 22 8.47 -13.59 -21.63
N GLY A 23 9.37 -13.42 -22.62
CA GLY A 23 9.97 -14.51 -23.35
C GLY A 23 10.76 -15.48 -22.47
N ALA A 24 10.63 -16.78 -22.76
CA ALA A 24 11.52 -17.92 -22.51
C ALA A 24 12.15 -18.04 -21.09
N GLY A 25 11.40 -17.78 -20.06
CA GLY A 25 11.64 -18.25 -18.71
C GLY A 25 10.28 -18.56 -18.15
N GLY A 26 9.93 -19.84 -18.02
CA GLY A 26 8.62 -20.44 -17.75
C GLY A 26 7.57 -19.46 -17.25
N ALA A 27 6.63 -19.10 -18.10
CA ALA A 27 5.46 -18.31 -17.73
C ALA A 27 4.74 -19.09 -16.62
N VAL A 28 4.81 -18.63 -15.39
CA VAL A 28 4.00 -19.19 -14.31
C VAL A 28 2.56 -18.91 -14.68
N SER A 29 1.88 -19.93 -15.25
CA SER A 29 0.43 -19.86 -15.44
C SER A 29 -0.18 -19.72 -14.06
N LEU A 30 -0.80 -18.58 -13.78
CA LEU A 30 -1.51 -18.31 -12.54
C LEU A 30 -2.96 -18.81 -12.70
N PRO A 31 -3.32 -19.98 -12.15
CA PRO A 31 -4.68 -20.52 -12.29
C PRO A 31 -5.69 -19.51 -11.71
N GLY A 32 -6.78 -19.29 -12.46
CA GLY A 32 -7.83 -18.37 -12.03
C GLY A 32 -7.50 -16.88 -12.19
N PHE A 33 -6.39 -16.52 -12.86
CA PHE A 33 -6.07 -15.11 -13.11
C PHE A 33 -7.19 -14.41 -13.87
N ALA A 34 -7.78 -13.40 -13.24
CA ALA A 34 -8.90 -12.63 -13.77
C ALA A 34 -8.49 -11.29 -14.40
N GLY A 35 -7.26 -10.83 -14.13
CA GLY A 35 -6.70 -9.59 -14.68
C GLY A 35 -5.92 -8.78 -13.67
N LEU A 36 -5.39 -7.66 -14.12
CA LEU A 36 -4.79 -6.63 -13.26
C LEU A 36 -5.86 -5.62 -12.87
N ILE A 37 -5.91 -5.28 -11.60
CA ILE A 37 -6.77 -4.21 -11.08
C ILE A 37 -5.93 -3.20 -10.33
N ARG A 38 -6.37 -1.95 -10.33
CA ARG A 38 -5.71 -0.88 -9.59
C ARG A 38 -6.64 -0.32 -8.52
N VAL A 39 -6.22 -0.40 -7.27
CA VAL A 39 -6.97 0.11 -6.11
C VAL A 39 -6.04 1.01 -5.29
N LEU A 40 -6.44 2.26 -5.05
CA LEU A 40 -5.67 3.25 -4.28
C LEU A 40 -4.19 3.36 -4.74
N ASP A 41 -4.00 3.40 -6.06
CA ASP A 41 -2.68 3.47 -6.73
C ASP A 41 -1.77 2.25 -6.58
N VAL A 42 -2.26 1.16 -6.01
CA VAL A 42 -1.59 -0.14 -5.99
C VAL A 42 -2.19 -1.04 -7.07
N GLU A 43 -1.32 -1.67 -7.85
CA GLU A 43 -1.73 -2.68 -8.83
C GLU A 43 -1.72 -4.06 -8.18
N TYR A 44 -2.78 -4.82 -8.42
CA TYR A 44 -2.96 -6.18 -7.93
C TYR A 44 -3.22 -7.13 -9.08
N ALA A 45 -2.56 -8.28 -9.07
CA ALA A 45 -3.02 -9.42 -9.86
C ALA A 45 -4.21 -10.06 -9.15
N HIS A 46 -5.39 -9.95 -9.74
CA HIS A 46 -6.62 -10.52 -9.21
C HIS A 46 -6.76 -11.97 -9.67
N VAL A 47 -6.93 -12.87 -8.72
CA VAL A 47 -7.14 -14.31 -8.94
C VAL A 47 -8.48 -14.69 -8.35
N ARG A 48 -9.34 -15.30 -9.17
CA ARG A 48 -10.59 -15.94 -8.73
C ARG A 48 -10.34 -17.42 -8.48
N LEU A 49 -10.56 -17.82 -7.26
CA LEU A 49 -10.35 -19.19 -6.84
C LEU A 49 -11.62 -20.03 -7.00
N PRO A 50 -11.48 -21.36 -7.14
CA PRO A 50 -12.61 -22.27 -7.06
C PRO A 50 -13.41 -22.02 -5.78
N GLY A 51 -14.75 -22.02 -5.86
CA GLY A 51 -15.60 -21.70 -4.71
C GLY A 51 -15.94 -20.24 -4.52
N GLY A 52 -15.37 -19.31 -5.34
CA GLY A 52 -15.71 -17.89 -5.34
C GLY A 52 -14.89 -17.03 -4.39
N ASP A 53 -13.83 -17.58 -3.80
CA ASP A 53 -12.84 -16.79 -3.07
C ASP A 53 -12.04 -15.90 -4.03
N ASP A 54 -11.59 -14.73 -3.55
CA ASP A 54 -10.71 -13.85 -4.31
C ASP A 54 -9.36 -13.73 -3.62
N LEU A 55 -8.30 -13.62 -4.44
CA LEU A 55 -6.95 -13.34 -4.00
C LEU A 55 -6.39 -12.17 -4.82
N TYR A 56 -5.90 -11.15 -4.13
CA TYR A 56 -5.29 -9.97 -4.74
C TYR A 56 -3.82 -9.96 -4.39
N LEU A 57 -2.95 -10.24 -5.36
CA LEU A 57 -1.50 -10.30 -5.18
C LEU A 57 -0.87 -8.95 -5.53
N THR A 58 -0.05 -8.42 -4.63
CA THR A 58 0.78 -7.24 -4.91
C THR A 58 1.99 -7.63 -5.77
N GLU A 59 2.78 -6.64 -6.19
CA GLU A 59 4.08 -6.87 -6.84
C GLU A 59 5.04 -7.72 -5.98
N PHE A 60 4.98 -7.62 -4.65
CA PHE A 60 5.76 -8.45 -3.72
C PHE A 60 5.23 -9.89 -3.61
N GLY A 61 3.92 -10.06 -3.75
CA GLY A 61 3.27 -11.36 -3.65
C GLY A 61 3.27 -12.14 -4.96
N LEU A 62 3.22 -11.47 -6.10
CA LEU A 62 3.12 -12.13 -7.41
C LEU A 62 4.23 -13.17 -7.66
N PRO A 63 5.52 -12.92 -7.34
CA PRO A 63 6.57 -13.93 -7.45
C PRO A 63 6.41 -15.14 -6.53
N LEU A 64 5.53 -15.03 -5.52
CA LEU A 64 5.24 -16.04 -4.49
C LEU A 64 3.85 -16.65 -4.65
N ALA A 65 3.19 -16.39 -5.77
CA ALA A 65 1.78 -16.75 -6.00
C ALA A 65 1.46 -18.20 -5.66
N GLY A 66 2.31 -19.16 -6.05
CA GLY A 66 2.11 -20.57 -5.72
C GLY A 66 2.04 -20.86 -4.22
N GLN A 67 2.82 -20.15 -3.40
CA GLN A 67 2.82 -20.30 -1.94
C GLN A 67 1.66 -19.52 -1.28
N LEU A 68 1.15 -18.50 -1.96
CA LEU A 68 0.06 -17.64 -1.49
C LEU A 68 -1.33 -18.14 -1.88
N MET A 69 -1.44 -19.31 -2.52
CA MET A 69 -2.72 -19.98 -2.69
C MET A 69 -3.26 -20.46 -1.34
N PRO A 70 -4.53 -20.15 -1.01
CA PRO A 70 -5.08 -20.42 0.34
C PRO A 70 -5.01 -21.87 0.81
N GLU A 71 -4.97 -22.84 -0.09
CA GLU A 71 -4.75 -24.26 0.25
C GLU A 71 -3.38 -24.53 0.88
N ASN A 72 -2.43 -23.63 0.72
CA ASN A 72 -1.08 -23.79 1.24
C ASN A 72 -0.89 -23.22 2.64
N TYR A 73 -1.89 -22.48 3.18
CA TYR A 73 -1.76 -21.88 4.50
C TYR A 73 -3.07 -21.74 5.28
N TRP A 74 -4.24 -21.77 4.63
CA TRP A 74 -5.50 -21.46 5.30
C TRP A 74 -6.61 -22.50 5.11
N THR A 75 -6.95 -22.87 3.87
CA THR A 75 -8.13 -23.73 3.58
C THR A 75 -7.89 -25.19 3.87
N ASP A 76 -6.64 -25.69 3.82
CA ASP A 76 -6.27 -26.98 4.37
C ASP A 76 -6.24 -26.88 5.90
N ARG A 77 -7.33 -27.33 6.52
CA ARG A 77 -7.53 -27.21 7.97
C ARG A 77 -6.56 -28.04 8.79
N GLN A 78 -6.12 -29.18 8.25
CA GLN A 78 -5.15 -30.05 8.92
C GLN A 78 -3.76 -29.40 8.91
N TRP A 79 -3.36 -28.84 7.76
CA TRP A 79 -2.11 -28.09 7.67
C TRP A 79 -2.13 -26.86 8.56
N PHE A 80 -3.18 -26.05 8.46
CA PHE A 80 -3.34 -24.86 9.29
C PHE A 80 -3.22 -25.20 10.78
N ALA A 81 -3.96 -26.22 11.28
CA ALA A 81 -3.97 -26.58 12.69
C ALA A 81 -2.57 -26.93 13.23
N SER A 82 -1.69 -27.49 12.40
CA SER A 82 -0.34 -27.93 12.80
C SER A 82 0.77 -26.91 12.51
N HIS A 83 0.50 -25.86 11.72
CA HIS A 83 1.53 -24.91 11.24
C HIS A 83 1.18 -23.46 11.50
N ASN A 84 0.24 -23.18 12.42
CA ASN A 84 -0.06 -21.81 12.84
C ASN A 84 0.37 -21.56 14.29
N GLU A 85 0.69 -20.32 14.54
CA GLU A 85 0.89 -19.74 15.85
C GLU A 85 -0.01 -18.51 15.95
N ARG A 86 -0.97 -18.50 16.89
CA ARG A 86 -1.78 -17.31 17.13
C ARG A 86 -0.95 -16.27 17.87
N LEU A 87 -0.81 -15.10 17.29
CA LEU A 87 -0.09 -13.99 17.91
C LEU A 87 -1.00 -13.22 18.89
N GLY A 88 -0.39 -12.67 19.94
CA GLY A 88 -1.09 -11.83 20.90
C GLY A 88 -1.56 -10.52 20.27
N GLY A 89 -2.65 -9.96 20.81
CA GLY A 89 -3.21 -8.68 20.37
C GLY A 89 -4.74 -8.66 20.36
N THR A 90 -5.32 -7.53 20.00
CA THR A 90 -6.79 -7.34 19.90
C THR A 90 -7.35 -7.87 18.59
N SER A 91 -6.52 -7.98 17.55
CA SER A 91 -6.88 -8.53 16.25
C SER A 91 -6.61 -10.03 16.19
N THR A 92 -7.33 -10.75 15.32
CA THR A 92 -7.03 -12.16 15.04
C THR A 92 -5.88 -12.24 14.05
N ILE A 93 -4.69 -12.56 14.57
CA ILE A 93 -3.45 -12.60 13.81
C ILE A 93 -2.79 -13.96 14.00
N TYR A 94 -2.30 -14.54 12.90
CA TYR A 94 -1.57 -15.80 12.91
C TYR A 94 -0.22 -15.64 12.21
N ARG A 95 0.83 -16.23 12.77
CA ARG A 95 2.00 -16.63 12.01
C ARG A 95 1.75 -18.01 11.45
N ILE A 96 1.98 -18.23 10.18
CA ILE A 96 1.69 -19.48 9.49
C ILE A 96 2.88 -19.84 8.61
N ALA A 97 3.38 -21.09 8.74
CA ALA A 97 4.30 -21.63 7.76
C ALA A 97 3.50 -22.16 6.56
N ALA A 98 3.62 -21.52 5.40
CA ALA A 98 3.01 -22.00 4.16
C ALA A 98 3.68 -23.28 3.68
N LYS A 99 2.93 -24.13 2.98
CA LYS A 99 3.48 -25.32 2.31
C LYS A 99 4.54 -24.93 1.30
N PRO A 100 5.55 -25.78 1.09
CA PRO A 100 6.41 -25.65 -0.08
C PRO A 100 5.58 -25.74 -1.37
N ALA A 101 5.76 -24.82 -2.28
CA ALA A 101 5.04 -24.79 -3.55
C ALA A 101 5.89 -24.08 -4.63
N GLY A 102 5.65 -24.39 -5.90
CA GLY A 102 6.35 -23.77 -7.03
C GLY A 102 7.87 -23.94 -7.01
N GLY A 103 8.37 -25.08 -6.46
CA GLY A 103 9.80 -25.35 -6.33
C GLY A 103 10.49 -24.56 -5.22
N ARG A 104 9.76 -23.82 -4.39
CA ARG A 104 10.27 -23.00 -3.28
C ARG A 104 9.96 -23.65 -1.93
N ARG A 105 10.82 -23.39 -0.95
CA ARG A 105 10.58 -23.78 0.46
C ARG A 105 9.35 -23.06 0.99
N GLY A 106 8.75 -23.61 2.05
CA GLY A 106 7.67 -22.93 2.79
C GLY A 106 8.08 -21.53 3.23
N LEU A 107 7.13 -20.62 3.21
CA LEU A 107 7.29 -19.21 3.56
C LEU A 107 6.56 -18.94 4.87
N ASP A 108 7.23 -18.28 5.82
CA ASP A 108 6.54 -17.79 7.02
C ASP A 108 5.72 -16.55 6.66
N LEU A 109 4.43 -16.63 6.92
CA LEU A 109 3.44 -15.59 6.66
C LEU A 109 2.86 -15.02 7.95
N VAL A 110 2.42 -13.77 7.89
CA VAL A 110 1.47 -13.20 8.84
C VAL A 110 0.13 -13.08 8.14
N LEU A 111 -0.90 -13.71 8.69
CA LEU A 111 -2.27 -13.56 8.26
C LEU A 111 -3.04 -12.80 9.34
N LYS A 112 -3.63 -11.66 8.98
CA LYS A 112 -4.40 -10.80 9.87
C LYS A 112 -5.77 -10.53 9.28
N TRP A 113 -6.82 -10.84 10.03
CA TRP A 113 -8.18 -10.46 9.64
C TRP A 113 -8.39 -8.96 9.83
N ASN A 114 -8.78 -8.29 8.76
CA ASN A 114 -8.95 -6.85 8.73
C ASN A 114 -10.23 -6.42 9.47
N ARG A 115 -10.15 -5.32 10.20
CA ARG A 115 -11.20 -4.78 11.08
C ARG A 115 -11.90 -3.54 10.52
N MET A 116 -11.81 -3.26 9.22
CA MET A 116 -12.48 -2.09 8.62
C MET A 116 -13.94 -2.00 9.04
N GLY A 117 -14.40 -0.79 9.33
CA GLY A 117 -15.76 -0.50 9.73
C GLY A 117 -16.11 -0.87 11.19
N GLN A 118 -15.18 -1.49 11.95
CA GLN A 118 -15.36 -1.74 13.38
C GLN A 118 -15.04 -0.49 14.20
N ASP A 119 -15.51 -0.47 15.45
CA ASP A 119 -15.13 0.55 16.42
C ASP A 119 -13.69 0.30 16.90
N VAL A 120 -12.90 1.37 17.05
CA VAL A 120 -11.54 1.28 17.60
C VAL A 120 -11.63 1.13 19.11
N PRO A 121 -11.10 0.05 19.71
CA PRO A 121 -11.15 -0.15 21.17
C PRO A 121 -10.36 0.94 21.90
N GLY A 122 -10.87 1.37 23.06
CA GLY A 122 -10.17 2.30 23.95
C GLY A 122 -10.33 3.77 23.60
N SER A 123 -11.11 4.12 22.56
CA SER A 123 -11.47 5.52 22.32
C SER A 123 -12.47 5.97 23.36
N THR A 124 -12.02 6.71 24.37
CA THR A 124 -12.88 7.52 25.22
C THR A 124 -13.17 8.84 24.52
N GLU A 125 -14.33 9.48 24.84
CA GLU A 125 -14.74 10.76 24.19
C GLU A 125 -13.71 11.90 24.29
N ALA A 126 -12.66 11.74 25.10
CA ALA A 126 -11.62 12.72 25.33
C ALA A 126 -10.35 12.52 24.47
N ASP A 127 -10.22 11.40 23.76
CA ASP A 127 -9.01 11.07 23.03
C ASP A 127 -9.16 11.35 21.51
N ASP A 128 -8.08 11.78 20.87
CA ASP A 128 -7.94 11.89 19.41
C ASP A 128 -8.31 10.61 18.63
N LEU A 129 -8.52 9.50 19.35
CA LEU A 129 -8.96 8.21 18.81
C LEU A 129 -10.47 8.15 18.48
N THR A 130 -11.29 9.09 18.93
CA THR A 130 -12.73 9.10 18.61
C THR A 130 -13.01 9.20 17.12
N THR A 131 -12.08 9.79 16.36
CA THR A 131 -12.15 9.93 14.91
C THR A 131 -11.34 8.86 14.18
N ALA A 132 -10.60 8.00 14.89
CA ALA A 132 -9.78 6.97 14.27
C ALA A 132 -10.64 5.87 13.64
N GLU A 133 -10.28 5.48 12.45
CA GLU A 133 -10.93 4.40 11.71
C GLU A 133 -9.92 3.36 11.26
N PHE A 134 -10.28 2.09 11.37
CA PHE A 134 -9.47 1.03 10.79
C PHE A 134 -9.39 1.16 9.28
N ASN A 135 -8.18 1.10 8.76
CA ASN A 135 -7.94 1.03 7.33
C ASN A 135 -8.64 -0.18 6.71
N SER A 136 -9.16 -0.03 5.50
CA SER A 136 -9.48 -1.19 4.68
C SER A 136 -8.19 -1.95 4.32
N PRO A 137 -8.27 -3.22 3.89
CA PRO A 137 -7.08 -3.96 3.48
C PRO A 137 -6.30 -3.27 2.36
N PHE A 138 -6.99 -2.58 1.46
CA PHE A 138 -6.38 -1.87 0.34
C PHE A 138 -5.75 -0.54 0.78
N GLU A 139 -6.36 0.19 1.73
CA GLU A 139 -5.75 1.38 2.35
C GLU A 139 -4.50 1.01 3.14
N GLU A 140 -4.57 -0.04 3.97
CA GLU A 140 -3.45 -0.53 4.77
C GLU A 140 -2.26 -0.91 3.86
N PHE A 141 -2.52 -1.61 2.75
CA PHE A 141 -1.47 -1.97 1.79
C PHE A 141 -0.92 -0.76 1.04
N ALA A 142 -1.79 0.14 0.58
CA ALA A 142 -1.35 1.34 -0.15
C ALA A 142 -0.43 2.23 0.70
N LEU A 143 -0.79 2.45 1.96
CA LEU A 143 0.02 3.23 2.91
C LEU A 143 1.32 2.51 3.28
N THR A 144 1.27 1.19 3.50
CA THR A 144 2.47 0.38 3.80
C THR A 144 3.46 0.40 2.63
N ILE A 145 2.99 0.28 1.40
CA ILE A 145 3.84 0.34 0.20
C ILE A 145 4.44 1.74 0.05
N GLU A 146 3.66 2.79 0.28
CA GLU A 146 4.14 4.17 0.23
C GLU A 146 5.25 4.42 1.27
N MET A 147 5.13 3.87 2.49
CA MET A 147 6.20 3.95 3.49
C MET A 147 7.48 3.24 3.06
N ARG A 148 7.34 2.10 2.38
CA ARG A 148 8.48 1.29 1.91
C ARG A 148 9.19 1.89 0.71
N GLU A 149 8.53 2.74 -0.05
CA GLU A 149 9.01 3.30 -1.31
C GLU A 149 9.16 4.83 -1.24
N THR A 150 9.71 5.40 -2.30
CA THR A 150 9.81 6.85 -2.48
C THR A 150 8.65 7.40 -3.33
N ARG A 151 7.46 6.81 -3.20
CA ARG A 151 6.26 7.28 -3.93
C ARG A 151 5.93 8.73 -3.57
N TYR A 152 5.38 9.43 -4.55
CA TYR A 152 4.98 10.84 -4.42
C TYR A 152 6.09 11.75 -3.87
N GLU A 153 7.33 11.55 -4.37
CA GLU A 153 8.50 12.35 -3.99
C GLU A 153 8.85 12.29 -2.49
N SER A 154 8.38 11.24 -1.77
CA SER A 154 8.65 11.06 -0.35
C SER A 154 10.12 10.71 -0.09
N PRO A 155 10.78 11.33 0.89
CA PRO A 155 12.17 11.01 1.23
C PRO A 155 12.27 9.67 1.99
N GLY A 156 13.35 8.96 1.74
CA GLY A 156 13.74 7.77 2.51
C GLY A 156 12.79 6.57 2.36
N VAL A 157 13.14 5.51 3.09
CA VAL A 157 12.43 4.23 3.14
C VAL A 157 12.32 3.79 4.59
N ILE A 158 11.14 3.34 5.01
CA ILE A 158 10.93 2.70 6.31
C ILE A 158 10.76 1.20 6.09
N TYR A 159 11.53 0.41 6.80
CA TYR A 159 11.39 -1.04 6.76
C TYR A 159 10.11 -1.49 7.46
N THR A 160 9.29 -2.22 6.71
CA THR A 160 8.06 -2.84 7.20
C THR A 160 7.99 -4.29 6.75
N HIS A 161 7.05 -5.06 7.25
CA HIS A 161 6.71 -6.32 6.59
C HIS A 161 6.20 -6.05 5.16
N LYS A 162 6.53 -6.95 4.23
CA LYS A 162 6.07 -6.80 2.84
C LYS A 162 4.60 -7.19 2.72
N PRO A 163 3.73 -6.32 2.19
CA PRO A 163 2.36 -6.68 1.90
C PRO A 163 2.32 -7.59 0.67
N LEU A 164 1.93 -8.84 0.85
CA LEU A 164 1.99 -9.86 -0.20
C LEU A 164 0.66 -10.04 -0.92
N ALA A 165 -0.41 -10.27 -0.15
CA ALA A 165 -1.72 -10.58 -0.71
C ALA A 165 -2.87 -10.14 0.20
N ILE A 166 -4.05 -9.95 -0.41
CA ILE A 166 -5.32 -9.83 0.29
C ILE A 166 -6.16 -11.04 -0.12
N TYR A 167 -6.55 -11.86 0.86
CA TYR A 167 -7.42 -13.02 0.66
C TYR A 167 -8.84 -12.70 1.12
N VAL A 168 -9.82 -13.03 0.29
CA VAL A 168 -11.22 -12.71 0.53
C VAL A 168 -12.07 -13.96 0.31
N PRO A 169 -12.47 -14.67 1.39
CA PRO A 169 -13.38 -15.81 1.27
C PRO A 169 -14.71 -15.41 0.62
N ALA A 170 -15.30 -16.33 -0.13
CA ALA A 170 -16.61 -16.14 -0.77
C ALA A 170 -17.74 -15.97 0.25
N GLN A 171 -17.57 -16.55 1.45
CA GLN A 171 -18.57 -16.51 2.51
C GLN A 171 -18.91 -15.09 2.91
N LYS A 172 -20.21 -14.78 2.91
CA LYS A 172 -20.75 -13.51 3.39
C LYS A 172 -21.30 -13.65 4.81
N ALA A 173 -21.24 -12.57 5.55
CA ALA A 173 -21.83 -12.46 6.89
C ALA A 173 -22.50 -11.08 7.04
N ASP A 174 -23.44 -10.98 7.99
CA ASP A 174 -24.05 -9.71 8.31
C ASP A 174 -23.05 -8.74 8.95
N LEU A 175 -23.29 -7.45 8.80
CA LEU A 175 -22.39 -6.41 9.32
C LEU A 175 -22.21 -6.54 10.83
N ASP A 176 -23.29 -6.82 11.55
CA ASP A 176 -23.26 -7.00 13.02
C ASP A 176 -22.35 -8.18 13.42
N ARG A 177 -22.46 -9.31 12.69
CA ARG A 177 -21.58 -10.47 12.93
C ARG A 177 -20.11 -10.16 12.66
N LEU A 178 -19.82 -9.24 11.73
CA LEU A 178 -18.48 -8.75 11.44
C LEU A 178 -18.07 -7.59 12.36
N GLY A 179 -18.97 -7.11 13.22
CA GLY A 179 -18.74 -5.96 14.10
C GLY A 179 -18.61 -4.63 13.36
N ARG A 180 -19.15 -4.53 12.14
CA ARG A 180 -19.01 -3.37 11.26
C ARG A 180 -20.17 -2.40 11.38
N ARG A 181 -19.88 -1.10 11.37
CA ARG A 181 -20.88 -0.03 11.35
C ARG A 181 -21.20 0.34 9.89
N GLU A 182 -22.50 0.41 9.58
CA GLU A 182 -22.98 0.67 8.21
C GLU A 182 -22.44 1.99 7.64
N HIS A 183 -22.51 3.09 8.41
CA HIS A 183 -22.02 4.40 7.96
C HIS A 183 -20.53 4.41 7.67
N ARG A 184 -19.71 3.69 8.47
CA ARG A 184 -18.26 3.56 8.22
C ARG A 184 -17.99 2.75 6.97
N MET A 185 -18.76 1.69 6.73
CA MET A 185 -18.62 0.89 5.51
C MET A 185 -19.02 1.67 4.27
N ALA A 186 -20.05 2.51 4.34
CA ALA A 186 -20.44 3.40 3.23
C ALA A 186 -19.28 4.38 2.89
N ALA A 187 -18.69 5.01 3.91
CA ALA A 187 -17.52 5.89 3.70
C ALA A 187 -16.33 5.16 3.07
N LYS A 188 -16.05 3.91 3.50
CA LYS A 188 -14.99 3.09 2.89
C LYS A 188 -15.29 2.74 1.43
N GLN A 189 -16.52 2.38 1.09
CA GLN A 189 -16.94 2.12 -0.29
C GLN A 189 -16.76 3.36 -1.17
N ASP A 190 -17.12 4.55 -0.68
CA ASP A 190 -16.95 5.82 -1.39
C ASP A 190 -15.47 6.16 -1.63
N ALA A 191 -14.60 5.86 -0.66
CA ALA A 191 -13.16 6.07 -0.79
C ALA A 191 -12.52 5.15 -1.85
N HIS A 192 -13.12 3.98 -2.13
CA HIS A 192 -12.63 2.99 -3.09
C HIS A 192 -13.26 3.14 -4.48
N LYS A 193 -13.38 4.36 -4.99
CA LYS A 193 -13.97 4.63 -6.30
C LYS A 193 -13.38 3.74 -7.40
N GLY A 194 -14.26 3.06 -8.15
CA GLY A 194 -13.87 2.14 -9.22
C GLY A 194 -13.54 0.71 -8.76
N PHE A 195 -13.63 0.43 -7.45
CA PHE A 195 -13.49 -0.91 -6.89
C PHE A 195 -14.68 -1.24 -5.97
N HIS A 196 -15.31 -2.39 -6.18
CA HIS A 196 -16.41 -2.84 -5.34
C HIS A 196 -15.91 -3.52 -4.06
N LEU A 197 -15.80 -2.76 -2.97
CA LEU A 197 -15.51 -3.30 -1.65
C LEU A 197 -16.80 -3.89 -1.05
N ASP A 198 -16.90 -5.24 -0.98
CA ASP A 198 -18.10 -5.89 -0.42
C ASP A 198 -18.07 -5.83 1.13
N PRO A 199 -18.99 -5.08 1.77
CA PRO A 199 -19.00 -4.91 3.22
C PRO A 199 -19.35 -6.18 3.99
N ARG A 200 -19.96 -7.18 3.33
CA ARG A 200 -20.36 -8.45 3.92
C ARG A 200 -19.32 -9.55 3.84
N ARG A 201 -18.25 -9.35 3.09
CA ARG A 201 -17.13 -10.32 3.02
C ARG A 201 -16.06 -9.99 4.06
N ASN A 202 -15.42 -11.03 4.58
CA ASN A 202 -14.25 -10.85 5.42
C ASN A 202 -13.00 -10.69 4.55
N TYR A 203 -11.98 -10.02 5.06
CA TYR A 203 -10.74 -9.75 4.34
C TYR A 203 -9.56 -10.10 5.24
N ALA A 204 -8.62 -10.89 4.73
CA ALA A 204 -7.36 -11.17 5.40
C ALA A 204 -6.21 -10.48 4.65
N VAL A 205 -5.43 -9.67 5.34
CA VAL A 205 -4.16 -9.15 4.83
C VAL A 205 -3.05 -10.14 5.14
N ILE A 206 -2.19 -10.40 4.17
CA ILE A 206 -1.12 -11.39 4.24
C ILE A 206 0.21 -10.68 4.00
N TYR A 207 1.09 -10.80 4.98
CA TYR A 207 2.43 -10.22 4.97
C TYR A 207 3.51 -11.28 5.07
N GLU A 208 4.71 -10.94 4.61
CA GLU A 208 5.91 -11.73 4.90
C GLU A 208 6.26 -11.60 6.40
N TRP A 209 6.58 -12.72 7.04
CA TRP A 209 7.07 -12.70 8.41
C TRP A 209 8.43 -12.03 8.50
N ILE A 210 8.59 -11.09 9.43
CA ILE A 210 9.89 -10.48 9.75
C ILE A 210 10.58 -11.30 10.84
N LYS A 211 11.78 -11.79 10.54
CA LYS A 211 12.62 -12.47 11.54
C LYS A 211 13.15 -11.45 12.54
N GLY A 212 12.78 -11.64 13.78
CA GLY A 212 13.17 -10.76 14.90
C GLY A 212 12.26 -10.98 16.10
N ILE A 213 12.42 -10.12 17.08
CA ILE A 213 11.56 -10.04 18.26
C ILE A 213 11.03 -8.62 18.37
N ASP A 214 9.87 -8.43 18.97
CA ASP A 214 9.38 -7.08 19.23
C ASP A 214 10.22 -6.39 20.32
N ALA A 215 10.19 -5.05 20.34
CA ALA A 215 11.04 -4.27 21.25
C ALA A 215 10.67 -4.47 22.72
N ALA A 216 9.41 -4.82 23.04
CA ALA A 216 9.02 -5.14 24.42
C ALA A 216 9.62 -6.49 24.85
N GLU A 217 9.66 -7.48 23.95
CA GLU A 217 10.35 -8.75 24.18
C GLU A 217 11.86 -8.55 24.29
N ALA A 218 12.46 -7.68 23.48
CA ALA A 218 13.88 -7.34 23.56
C ALA A 218 14.23 -6.73 24.93
N LEU A 219 13.34 -5.90 25.49
CA LEU A 219 13.49 -5.40 26.88
C LEU A 219 13.41 -6.55 27.90
N ARG A 220 12.43 -7.44 27.76
CA ARG A 220 12.26 -8.58 28.69
C ARG A 220 13.48 -9.53 28.70
N ARG A 221 14.11 -9.71 27.53
CA ARG A 221 15.32 -10.54 27.36
C ARG A 221 16.61 -9.82 27.74
N GLY A 222 16.56 -8.53 28.09
CA GLY A 222 17.73 -7.73 28.40
C GLY A 222 18.58 -7.32 27.19
N ALA A 223 18.10 -7.52 25.98
CA ALA A 223 18.74 -7.04 24.74
C ALA A 223 18.58 -5.51 24.57
N LEU A 224 17.57 -4.91 25.21
CA LEU A 224 17.34 -3.48 25.37
C LEU A 224 17.19 -3.18 26.87
N ASP A 225 17.69 -2.04 27.31
CA ASP A 225 17.29 -1.42 28.57
C ASP A 225 16.14 -0.41 28.33
N ARG A 226 15.57 0.15 29.39
CA ARG A 226 14.47 1.12 29.32
C ARG A 226 14.82 2.40 28.53
N PRO A 227 15.99 3.04 28.74
CA PRO A 227 16.40 4.20 27.95
C PRO A 227 16.54 3.89 26.47
N ALA A 228 17.17 2.76 26.09
CA ALA A 228 17.33 2.35 24.70
C ALA A 228 15.99 2.03 24.04
N LEU A 229 15.04 1.43 24.78
CA LEU A 229 13.68 1.21 24.29
C LEU A 229 12.98 2.55 24.02
N ALA A 230 13.05 3.50 24.96
CA ALA A 230 12.44 4.82 24.79
C ALA A 230 13.02 5.57 23.58
N GLU A 231 14.36 5.55 23.44
CA GLU A 231 15.03 6.14 22.25
C GLU A 231 14.59 5.46 20.95
N LEU A 232 14.52 4.13 20.94
CA LEU A 232 14.10 3.39 19.75
C LEU A 232 12.67 3.76 19.32
N VAL A 233 11.72 3.78 20.26
CA VAL A 233 10.33 4.15 19.98
C VAL A 233 10.23 5.60 19.50
N GLU A 234 10.95 6.52 20.14
CA GLU A 234 10.95 7.91 19.71
C GLU A 234 11.59 8.09 18.33
N ARG A 235 12.63 7.33 18.01
CA ARG A 235 13.23 7.31 16.68
C ARG A 235 12.23 6.82 15.64
N THR A 236 11.50 5.75 15.91
CA THR A 236 10.48 5.26 14.95
C THR A 236 9.40 6.31 14.67
N ARG A 237 8.97 7.05 15.69
CA ARG A 237 8.00 8.16 15.52
C ARG A 237 8.58 9.29 14.67
N ARG A 238 9.82 9.70 14.93
CA ARG A 238 10.51 10.74 14.14
C ARG A 238 10.69 10.33 12.68
N ASP A 239 11.13 9.09 12.43
CA ASP A 239 11.37 8.57 11.09
C ASP A 239 10.05 8.49 10.31
N MET A 240 8.96 8.04 10.95
CA MET A 240 7.62 8.04 10.36
C MET A 240 7.10 9.45 10.10
N GLY A 241 7.22 10.35 11.09
CA GLY A 241 6.82 11.75 10.96
C GLY A 241 7.57 12.48 9.86
N ALA A 242 8.89 12.26 9.75
CA ALA A 242 9.70 12.81 8.66
C ALA A 242 9.26 12.32 7.27
N LYS A 243 8.69 11.12 7.20
CA LYS A 243 8.09 10.57 5.98
C LYS A 243 6.63 11.00 5.78
N GLY A 244 6.05 11.69 6.74
CA GLY A 244 4.68 12.19 6.70
C GLY A 244 3.61 11.18 7.13
N PHE A 245 3.95 10.27 8.06
CA PHE A 245 3.02 9.27 8.59
C PHE A 245 2.88 9.31 10.10
N ILE A 246 1.71 8.91 10.57
CA ILE A 246 1.36 8.74 11.99
C ILE A 246 0.68 7.38 12.15
N VAL A 247 1.03 6.63 13.20
CA VAL A 247 0.28 5.47 13.68
C VAL A 247 -0.39 5.84 14.99
N ARG A 248 -1.73 5.74 15.04
CA ARG A 248 -2.52 6.17 16.21
C ARG A 248 -2.31 5.30 17.45
N ASP A 249 -1.96 4.03 17.27
CA ASP A 249 -1.72 3.09 18.36
C ASP A 249 -0.26 2.59 18.43
N ALA A 250 0.70 3.48 18.20
CA ALA A 250 2.13 3.14 18.24
C ALA A 250 2.52 2.51 19.59
N LYS A 251 3.02 1.27 19.54
CA LYS A 251 3.43 0.48 20.71
C LYS A 251 4.80 -0.16 20.49
N PRO A 252 5.58 -0.44 21.56
CA PRO A 252 6.85 -1.14 21.42
C PRO A 252 6.73 -2.51 20.75
N GLN A 253 5.58 -3.19 20.87
CA GLN A 253 5.29 -4.47 20.23
C GLN A 253 5.20 -4.37 18.69
N HIS A 254 4.96 -3.17 18.15
CA HIS A 254 4.93 -2.93 16.70
C HIS A 254 6.31 -2.62 16.10
N VAL A 255 7.36 -2.58 16.93
CA VAL A 255 8.73 -2.35 16.51
C VAL A 255 9.51 -3.66 16.60
N ILE A 256 9.86 -4.25 15.47
CA ILE A 256 10.62 -5.50 15.41
C ILE A 256 12.10 -5.17 15.30
N VAL A 257 12.90 -5.75 16.19
CA VAL A 257 14.37 -5.68 16.19
C VAL A 257 14.95 -7.05 15.93
N ARG A 258 16.15 -7.09 15.36
CA ARG A 258 16.88 -8.34 15.15
C ARG A 258 17.95 -8.50 16.22
N THR A 259 18.12 -9.73 16.69
CA THR A 259 19.23 -10.14 17.53
C THR A 259 20.14 -11.10 16.78
N ASP A 260 21.40 -11.09 17.09
CA ASP A 260 22.37 -12.09 16.64
C ASP A 260 22.27 -13.40 17.47
N SER A 261 23.11 -14.35 17.19
CA SER A 261 23.16 -15.64 17.92
C SER A 261 23.57 -15.51 19.39
N ALA A 262 24.20 -14.40 19.77
CA ALA A 262 24.54 -14.10 21.14
C ALA A 262 23.44 -13.34 21.92
N GLY A 263 22.31 -13.06 21.26
CA GLY A 263 21.18 -12.30 21.82
C GLY A 263 21.39 -10.77 21.79
N SER A 264 22.47 -10.28 21.21
CA SER A 264 22.73 -8.84 21.07
C SER A 264 21.99 -8.25 19.86
N LEU A 265 21.62 -6.96 19.96
CA LEU A 265 20.93 -6.29 18.86
C LEU A 265 21.83 -6.14 17.62
N VAL A 266 21.28 -6.47 16.47
CA VAL A 266 21.88 -6.15 15.19
C VAL A 266 21.83 -4.64 14.96
N ARG A 267 22.99 -4.04 14.70
CA ARG A 267 23.13 -2.60 14.48
C ARG A 267 23.47 -2.27 13.04
N GLY A 268 23.00 -1.14 12.59
CA GLY A 268 23.37 -0.58 11.29
C GLY A 268 24.79 0.02 11.30
N ARG A 269 25.20 0.54 10.15
CA ARG A 269 26.49 1.22 10.01
C ARG A 269 26.64 2.47 10.89
N ASP A 270 25.52 3.07 11.27
CA ASP A 270 25.42 4.20 12.19
C ASP A 270 25.48 3.82 13.66
N GLY A 271 25.70 2.53 13.99
CA GLY A 271 25.73 1.99 15.34
C GLY A 271 24.37 1.84 16.01
N ARG A 272 23.28 2.23 15.35
CA ARG A 272 21.92 2.16 15.90
C ARG A 272 21.28 0.80 15.62
N ALA A 273 20.36 0.38 16.49
CA ALA A 273 19.60 -0.85 16.28
C ALA A 273 18.79 -0.77 14.98
N VAL A 274 18.90 -1.82 14.14
CA VAL A 274 18.07 -1.95 12.95
C VAL A 274 16.67 -2.37 13.39
N TYR A 275 15.65 -1.68 12.88
CA TYR A 275 14.26 -1.99 13.19
C TYR A 275 13.41 -2.14 11.92
N ALA A 276 12.27 -2.79 12.09
CA ALA A 276 11.18 -2.80 11.11
C ALA A 276 9.86 -2.54 11.84
N LEU A 277 8.90 -1.97 11.16
CA LEU A 277 7.57 -1.69 11.71
C LEU A 277 6.54 -2.67 11.21
N VAL A 278 5.58 -2.98 12.05
CA VAL A 278 4.42 -3.84 11.76
C VAL A 278 3.15 -3.20 12.33
N ASP A 279 1.99 -3.70 11.90
CA ASP A 279 0.65 -3.29 12.35
C ASP A 279 0.25 -1.87 11.91
N PHE A 280 -0.34 -1.80 10.73
CA PHE A 280 -0.68 -0.55 10.04
C PHE A 280 -2.19 -0.32 9.89
N GLU A 281 -3.02 -1.01 10.67
CA GLU A 281 -4.47 -0.85 10.58
C GLU A 281 -4.97 0.54 10.97
N LEU A 282 -4.18 1.31 11.75
CA LEU A 282 -4.42 2.70 12.16
C LEU A 282 -3.32 3.65 11.65
N LEU A 283 -2.71 3.32 10.51
CA LEU A 283 -1.73 4.17 9.85
C LEU A 283 -2.45 5.27 9.07
N GLU A 284 -2.00 6.49 9.23
CA GLU A 284 -2.50 7.67 8.51
C GLU A 284 -1.36 8.49 7.94
N ARG A 285 -1.63 9.25 6.87
CA ARG A 285 -0.74 10.34 6.44
C ARG A 285 -0.98 11.56 7.32
N THR A 286 0.09 12.33 7.57
CA THR A 286 -0.09 13.68 8.14
C THR A 286 -0.89 14.56 7.17
N PRO A 287 -1.57 15.63 7.65
CA PRO A 287 -2.29 16.57 6.79
C PRO A 287 -1.39 17.18 5.69
N GLU A 288 -0.13 17.45 6.01
CA GLU A 288 0.88 17.96 5.08
C GLU A 288 1.17 16.95 3.99
N ARG A 289 1.42 15.69 4.38
CA ARG A 289 1.67 14.60 3.44
C ARG A 289 0.47 14.33 2.53
N GLU A 290 -0.74 14.41 3.06
CA GLU A 290 -1.95 14.25 2.25
C GLU A 290 -2.06 15.33 1.17
N LYS A 291 -1.70 16.59 1.48
CA LYS A 291 -1.63 17.70 0.49
C LYS A 291 -0.58 17.42 -0.59
N GLU A 292 0.62 16.98 -0.20
CA GLU A 292 1.70 16.62 -1.13
C GLU A 292 1.28 15.50 -2.09
N VAL A 293 0.66 14.43 -1.55
CA VAL A 293 0.18 13.31 -2.35
C VAL A 293 -0.88 13.75 -3.35
N ARG A 294 -1.83 14.60 -2.93
CA ARG A 294 -2.85 15.16 -3.83
C ARG A 294 -2.22 16.00 -4.93
N ALA A 295 -1.26 16.85 -4.60
CA ALA A 295 -0.54 17.66 -5.58
C ALA A 295 0.24 16.80 -6.58
N SER A 296 0.96 15.79 -6.10
CA SER A 296 1.72 14.86 -6.93
C SER A 296 0.80 14.04 -7.87
N LYS A 297 -0.34 13.57 -7.37
CA LYS A 297 -1.35 12.88 -8.21
C LYS A 297 -1.91 13.78 -9.29
N ARG A 298 -2.21 15.04 -8.95
CA ARG A 298 -2.69 16.06 -9.90
C ARG A 298 -1.64 16.32 -10.98
N LYS A 299 -0.38 16.56 -10.59
CA LYS A 299 0.75 16.73 -11.50
C LYS A 299 0.90 15.54 -12.46
N ALA A 300 0.89 14.31 -11.93
CA ALA A 300 0.97 13.10 -12.75
C ALA A 300 -0.22 12.94 -13.72
N TYR A 301 -1.42 13.31 -13.30
CA TYR A 301 -2.60 13.33 -14.17
C TYR A 301 -2.42 14.31 -15.31
N LEU A 302 -2.04 15.55 -15.02
CA LEU A 302 -1.83 16.60 -16.01
C LEU A 302 -0.72 16.23 -17.00
N LEU A 303 0.40 15.67 -16.54
CA LEU A 303 1.45 15.16 -17.41
C LEU A 303 0.96 14.07 -18.37
N ARG A 304 0.13 13.13 -17.88
CA ARG A 304 -0.50 12.13 -18.76
C ARG A 304 -1.40 12.76 -19.81
N GLN A 305 -2.17 13.77 -19.43
CA GLN A 305 -2.99 14.50 -20.38
C GLN A 305 -2.11 15.21 -21.42
N ALA A 306 -1.11 15.98 -21.01
CA ALA A 306 -0.16 16.63 -21.92
C ALA A 306 0.44 15.67 -22.94
N ARG A 307 0.91 14.49 -22.52
CA ARG A 307 1.43 13.45 -23.43
C ARG A 307 0.37 12.93 -24.41
N ARG A 308 -0.89 12.84 -24.01
CA ARG A 308 -1.98 12.48 -24.92
C ARG A 308 -2.22 13.56 -25.96
N PHE A 309 -2.08 14.84 -25.59
CA PHE A 309 -2.16 15.96 -26.51
C PHE A 309 -1.01 15.95 -27.52
N GLU A 310 0.23 15.76 -27.05
CA GLU A 310 1.42 15.69 -27.92
C GLU A 310 1.34 14.55 -28.94
N ALA A 311 0.80 13.39 -28.55
CA ALA A 311 0.66 12.23 -29.43
C ALA A 311 -0.43 12.42 -30.51
N ARG A 312 -1.30 13.45 -30.39
CA ARG A 312 -2.37 13.77 -31.35
C ARG A 312 -1.99 15.05 -32.12
N GLU A 313 -1.03 14.98 -33.00
CA GLU A 313 -0.56 16.12 -33.81
C GLU A 313 -1.61 16.81 -34.68
N ALA A 314 -2.84 16.29 -34.78
CA ALA A 314 -3.84 16.71 -35.74
C ALA A 314 -4.72 17.91 -35.28
N PHE A 315 -4.75 18.28 -33.98
CA PHE A 315 -5.70 19.30 -33.53
C PHE A 315 -5.07 20.28 -32.54
N PRO A 316 -4.91 21.56 -32.90
CA PRO A 316 -4.58 22.58 -31.93
C PRO A 316 -5.73 22.72 -30.92
N PRO A 317 -5.45 22.75 -29.60
CA PRO A 317 -6.49 23.04 -28.62
C PRO A 317 -6.94 24.49 -28.81
N HIS A 318 -8.24 24.68 -29.04
CA HIS A 318 -8.83 26.00 -28.91
C HIS A 318 -8.99 26.29 -27.41
N LEU A 319 -8.16 27.16 -26.90
CA LEU A 319 -8.23 27.61 -25.51
C LEU A 319 -9.22 28.77 -25.43
N ALA A 320 -10.33 28.55 -24.78
CA ALA A 320 -11.29 29.60 -24.45
C ALA A 320 -11.37 29.73 -22.91
N PRO A 321 -11.10 30.91 -22.34
CA PRO A 321 -11.43 31.15 -20.95
C PRO A 321 -12.95 31.17 -20.79
N VAL A 322 -13.46 30.41 -19.81
CA VAL A 322 -14.88 30.40 -19.47
C VAL A 322 -15.02 30.64 -17.98
N ASN A 323 -15.79 31.67 -17.63
CA ASN A 323 -16.14 31.97 -16.26
C ASN A 323 -17.38 31.18 -15.85
N ILE A 324 -17.26 30.30 -14.87
CA ILE A 324 -18.38 29.56 -14.30
C ILE A 324 -18.47 29.92 -12.82
N PHE A 325 -19.56 30.57 -12.42
CA PHE A 325 -19.79 31.02 -11.03
C PHE A 325 -18.67 31.89 -10.45
N GLY A 326 -18.12 32.79 -11.26
CA GLY A 326 -17.03 33.71 -10.81
C GLY A 326 -15.65 33.07 -10.78
N VAL A 327 -15.51 31.90 -11.34
CA VAL A 327 -14.25 31.16 -11.45
C VAL A 327 -13.87 31.02 -12.91
N ASP A 328 -12.68 31.49 -13.28
CA ASP A 328 -12.15 31.35 -14.64
C ASP A 328 -11.61 29.93 -14.83
N TYR A 329 -12.18 29.23 -15.79
CA TYR A 329 -11.70 27.94 -16.27
C TYR A 329 -11.13 28.14 -17.68
N VAL A 330 -10.02 27.49 -17.95
CA VAL A 330 -9.48 27.44 -19.31
C VAL A 330 -9.83 26.08 -19.91
N TYR A 331 -10.56 26.11 -21.01
CA TYR A 331 -10.94 24.90 -21.74
C TYR A 331 -9.96 24.67 -22.88
N GLY A 332 -9.47 23.44 -22.98
CA GLY A 332 -8.93 22.93 -24.23
C GLY A 332 -10.02 22.16 -24.97
N HIS A 333 -10.54 22.67 -26.07
CA HIS A 333 -11.42 21.92 -26.95
C HIS A 333 -10.56 20.97 -27.77
N ILE A 334 -10.69 19.67 -27.53
CA ILE A 334 -10.18 18.66 -28.42
C ILE A 334 -11.39 17.99 -29.03
N GLU A 335 -11.54 18.11 -30.31
CA GLU A 335 -12.38 17.16 -31.05
C GLU A 335 -11.68 15.80 -30.98
N SER A 336 -11.97 15.03 -29.93
CA SER A 336 -11.70 13.61 -29.96
C SER A 336 -12.74 12.95 -30.86
N THR A 337 -12.41 11.82 -31.43
CA THR A 337 -13.35 10.99 -32.21
C THR A 337 -14.61 10.62 -31.41
N ASP A 338 -14.64 10.90 -30.13
CA ASP A 338 -15.72 10.67 -29.15
C ASP A 338 -16.36 11.98 -28.65
N GLY A 339 -15.95 13.15 -29.14
CA GLY A 339 -16.59 14.45 -28.80
C GLY A 339 -16.40 14.89 -27.35
N ALA A 340 -15.41 14.37 -26.63
CA ALA A 340 -15.21 14.69 -25.22
C ALA A 340 -14.57 16.07 -25.02
N LEU A 341 -15.25 16.91 -24.27
CA LEU A 341 -14.77 18.21 -23.82
C LEU A 341 -13.92 18.04 -22.54
N TRP A 342 -12.69 18.51 -22.54
CA TRP A 342 -11.81 18.40 -21.38
C TRP A 342 -11.66 19.73 -20.66
N VAL A 343 -12.06 19.78 -19.40
CA VAL A 343 -11.82 20.93 -18.52
C VAL A 343 -10.40 20.78 -17.93
N VAL A 344 -9.49 21.63 -18.33
CA VAL A 344 -8.15 21.68 -17.75
C VAL A 344 -8.10 22.73 -16.66
N GLY A 345 -8.63 22.42 -15.52
CA GLY A 345 -8.37 23.07 -14.25
C GLY A 345 -8.30 24.58 -14.15
N LYS A 346 -8.45 25.04 -12.91
CA LYS A 346 -8.64 26.42 -12.43
C LYS A 346 -7.34 27.25 -12.31
N ASP A 347 -6.18 26.67 -12.62
CA ASP A 347 -4.88 27.30 -12.34
C ASP A 347 -4.14 27.61 -13.65
N PRO A 348 -4.11 28.91 -14.06
CA PRO A 348 -3.43 29.31 -15.27
C PRO A 348 -1.93 28.98 -15.29
N GLU A 349 -1.24 29.05 -14.14
CA GLU A 349 0.19 28.76 -14.06
C GLU A 349 0.47 27.26 -14.30
N LEU A 350 -0.38 26.37 -13.79
CA LEU A 350 -0.30 24.95 -14.08
C LEU A 350 -0.63 24.64 -15.54
N PHE A 351 -1.49 25.43 -16.15
CA PHE A 351 -1.87 25.25 -17.54
C PHE A 351 -0.72 25.60 -18.49
N ASP A 352 -0.05 26.71 -18.31
CA ASP A 352 1.12 27.11 -19.11
C ASP A 352 2.27 26.11 -18.99
N TYR A 353 2.43 25.47 -17.83
CA TYR A 353 3.44 24.44 -17.62
C TYR A 353 3.21 23.17 -18.44
N PHE A 354 1.95 22.83 -18.73
CA PHE A 354 1.57 21.59 -19.42
C PHE A 354 1.25 21.77 -20.92
N LEU A 355 1.19 23.03 -21.40
CA LEU A 355 1.07 23.28 -22.83
C LEU A 355 2.39 22.99 -23.54
N PRO A 356 2.35 22.29 -24.68
CA PRO A 356 3.50 22.26 -25.58
C PRO A 356 4.01 23.66 -25.86
N GLU A 357 5.33 23.85 -25.88
CA GLU A 357 5.98 25.15 -26.01
C GLU A 357 5.47 25.97 -27.19
N LYS A 358 5.12 25.26 -28.29
CA LYS A 358 4.50 25.84 -29.50
C LYS A 358 3.09 26.48 -29.27
N TRP A 359 2.47 26.23 -28.11
CA TRP A 359 1.15 26.73 -27.76
C TRP A 359 1.13 27.68 -26.56
N ARG A 360 2.31 27.91 -25.96
CA ARG A 360 2.49 28.94 -24.96
C ARG A 360 2.52 30.27 -25.67
N LYS A 361 1.64 31.20 -25.29
CA LYS A 361 1.61 32.58 -25.82
C LYS A 361 2.59 33.44 -25.05
#